data_e7086315e1cba552d046ea8e97167c4e
#
_entry.id   e7086315e1cba552d046ea8e97167c4e
#
_cell.length_a   1.000
_cell.length_b   1.000
_cell.length_c   1.000
_cell.angle_alpha   90.00
_cell.angle_beta   90.00
_cell.angle_gamma   90.00
#
_symmetry.space_group_name_H-M   'P 1'
#
loop_
_entity.id
_entity.type
_entity.pdbx_description
1 polymer ?
#
loop_
_entity_poly.entity_id
_entity_poly.type
_entity_poly.pdbx_seq_one_letter_code
_entity_poly.pdbx_strand_id
1 'polypeptide(L)'
;MQSELERILSKRSISSIQVQTLGKFEVWVNGKKLNSKDWGRDKSIQLFQFFLMARSRKALHKDQIVDKLWEDDLDDQGFKVALHGINKALEPERKSHSETKFFQRIGQTYQLNTDHIWVDSIIFEQLVSLGNKALIESPKLAIEAYREAIELHKGVFLPERIYEDWTSDERERLQLMFLSTIISMAELLLKENPIESIQLCQQALLLDIAWEDAYRLQMEAYFNKGNRPMAIKTYQVCEKVLKEE
;
A
#
# COMPACT_ATOMS: atom_id res chain seq x y z
N MET A 1 -18.76 -4.09 12.54
CA MET A 1 -17.67 -3.17 12.16
C MET A 1 -16.48 -3.21 13.14
N GLN A 2 -16.64 -3.03 14.47
CA GLN A 2 -15.52 -3.13 15.42
C GLN A 2 -14.81 -4.50 15.36
N SER A 3 -15.56 -5.59 15.34
CA SER A 3 -15.00 -6.94 15.13
C SER A 3 -14.29 -7.13 13.78
N GLU A 4 -14.63 -6.33 12.78
CA GLU A 4 -13.96 -6.34 11.48
C GLU A 4 -12.58 -5.66 11.56
N LEU A 5 -12.47 -4.54 12.27
CA LEU A 5 -11.18 -3.90 12.55
C LEU A 5 -10.23 -4.86 13.26
N GLU A 6 -10.69 -5.48 14.35
CA GLU A 6 -9.90 -6.47 15.10
C GLU A 6 -9.46 -7.64 14.21
N ARG A 7 -10.35 -8.14 13.35
CA ARG A 7 -10.03 -9.19 12.37
C ARG A 7 -8.95 -8.77 11.36
N ILE A 8 -9.02 -7.53 10.86
CA ILE A 8 -8.02 -7.00 9.92
C ILE A 8 -6.65 -6.90 10.62
N LEU A 9 -6.60 -6.32 11.81
CA LEU A 9 -5.37 -6.12 12.57
C LEU A 9 -4.74 -7.44 13.02
N SER A 10 -5.55 -8.42 13.43
CA SER A 10 -5.05 -9.74 13.87
C SER A 10 -4.39 -10.55 12.75
N LYS A 11 -4.67 -10.25 11.47
CA LYS A 11 -4.05 -10.96 10.33
C LYS A 11 -2.53 -10.96 10.39
N ARG A 12 -1.91 -9.89 10.90
CA ARG A 12 -0.45 -9.81 11.00
C ARG A 12 0.14 -10.89 11.90
N SER A 13 -0.48 -11.13 13.05
CA SER A 13 0.02 -12.09 14.05
C SER A 13 -0.18 -13.55 13.66
N ILE A 14 -1.20 -13.84 12.81
CA ILE A 14 -1.50 -15.21 12.38
C ILE A 14 -0.85 -15.60 11.06
N SER A 15 -0.32 -14.64 10.31
CA SER A 15 0.29 -14.89 9.00
C SER A 15 1.75 -15.33 9.16
N SER A 16 2.09 -16.47 8.54
CA SER A 16 3.46 -16.98 8.51
C SER A 16 4.38 -16.15 7.59
N ILE A 17 3.81 -15.45 6.62
CA ILE A 17 4.51 -14.56 5.72
C ILE A 17 3.98 -13.14 5.90
N GLN A 18 4.90 -12.19 6.08
CA GLN A 18 4.61 -10.78 6.15
C GLN A 18 5.41 -10.04 5.09
N VAL A 19 4.74 -9.16 4.34
CA VAL A 19 5.34 -8.41 3.24
C VAL A 19 5.06 -6.93 3.43
N GLN A 20 6.11 -6.13 3.41
CA GLN A 20 6.04 -4.68 3.34
C GLN A 20 6.28 -4.24 1.90
N THR A 21 5.37 -3.44 1.35
CA THR A 21 5.42 -2.90 -0.01
C THR A 21 5.30 -1.37 -0.02
N LEU A 22 4.73 -0.79 1.05
CA LEU A 22 4.62 0.67 1.24
C LEU A 22 5.87 1.20 1.93
N GLY A 23 6.80 1.71 1.15
CA GLY A 23 8.17 2.01 1.54
C GLY A 23 9.11 0.88 1.13
N LYS A 24 10.20 0.70 1.85
CA LYS A 24 11.20 -0.32 1.52
C LYS A 24 10.59 -1.71 1.46
N PHE A 25 10.85 -2.44 0.37
CA PHE A 25 10.38 -3.81 0.21
C PHE A 25 11.06 -4.77 1.18
N GLU A 26 10.30 -5.39 2.04
CA GLU A 26 10.79 -6.33 3.04
C GLU A 26 9.84 -7.51 3.20
N VAL A 27 10.40 -8.71 3.39
CA VAL A 27 9.63 -9.95 3.55
C VAL A 27 10.13 -10.72 4.76
N TRP A 28 9.21 -11.19 5.58
CA TRP A 28 9.49 -12.09 6.71
C TRP A 28 8.74 -13.40 6.52
N VAL A 29 9.42 -14.50 6.79
CA VAL A 29 8.85 -15.86 6.80
C VAL A 29 9.05 -16.43 8.20
N ASN A 30 7.97 -16.80 8.87
CA ASN A 30 7.98 -17.28 10.27
C ASN A 30 8.80 -16.36 11.22
N GLY A 31 8.63 -15.03 11.04
CA GLY A 31 9.33 -14.02 11.83
C GLY A 31 10.80 -13.76 11.45
N LYS A 32 11.36 -14.54 10.52
CA LYS A 32 12.73 -14.31 10.00
C LYS A 32 12.68 -13.45 8.75
N LYS A 33 13.40 -12.33 8.77
CA LYS A 33 13.55 -11.45 7.59
C LYS A 33 14.38 -12.13 6.51
N LEU A 34 13.85 -12.14 5.29
CA LEU A 34 14.58 -12.61 4.10
C LEU A 34 15.60 -11.57 3.63
N ASN A 35 16.72 -12.06 3.14
CA ASN A 35 17.75 -11.25 2.49
C ASN A 35 17.85 -11.62 1.00
N SER A 36 18.62 -10.86 0.22
CA SER A 36 18.75 -11.09 -1.23
C SER A 36 19.23 -12.52 -1.61
N LYS A 37 20.04 -13.16 -0.76
CA LYS A 37 20.53 -14.53 -1.02
C LYS A 37 19.43 -15.59 -0.91
N ASP A 38 18.42 -15.36 -0.08
CA ASP A 38 17.31 -16.29 0.10
C ASP A 38 16.46 -16.41 -1.19
N TRP A 39 16.42 -15.35 -2.02
CA TRP A 39 15.71 -15.29 -3.29
C TRP A 39 16.51 -15.85 -4.48
N GLY A 40 17.82 -15.98 -4.33
CA GLY A 40 18.73 -16.43 -5.37
C GLY A 40 19.04 -15.34 -6.42
N ARG A 41 18.04 -14.75 -7.05
CA ARG A 41 18.19 -13.70 -8.09
C ARG A 41 17.20 -12.56 -7.89
N ASP A 42 17.55 -11.34 -8.34
CA ASP A 42 16.65 -10.18 -8.31
C ASP A 42 15.36 -10.43 -9.11
N LYS A 43 15.43 -11.15 -10.23
CA LYS A 43 14.23 -11.55 -11.01
C LYS A 43 13.20 -12.35 -10.20
N SER A 44 13.61 -13.10 -9.18
CA SER A 44 12.65 -13.75 -8.27
C SER A 44 11.91 -12.73 -7.40
N ILE A 45 12.63 -11.73 -6.90
CA ILE A 45 12.04 -10.62 -6.13
C ILE A 45 11.08 -9.82 -7.03
N GLN A 46 11.53 -9.45 -8.22
CA GLN A 46 10.73 -8.70 -9.20
C GLN A 46 9.44 -9.44 -9.58
N LEU A 47 9.53 -10.73 -9.86
CA LEU A 47 8.37 -11.56 -10.17
C LEU A 47 7.38 -11.65 -8.99
N PHE A 48 7.88 -11.78 -7.76
CA PHE A 48 7.04 -11.79 -6.57
C PHE A 48 6.34 -10.43 -6.36
N GLN A 49 7.06 -9.32 -6.50
CA GLN A 49 6.50 -7.97 -6.44
C GLN A 49 5.43 -7.76 -7.52
N PHE A 50 5.65 -8.28 -8.74
CA PHE A 50 4.66 -8.24 -9.81
C PHE A 50 3.37 -8.99 -9.47
N PHE A 51 3.47 -10.19 -8.88
CA PHE A 51 2.29 -10.92 -8.40
C PHE A 51 1.56 -10.20 -7.27
N LEU A 52 2.27 -9.53 -6.37
CA LEU A 52 1.67 -8.72 -5.31
C LEU A 52 0.91 -7.51 -5.88
N MET A 53 1.48 -6.85 -6.89
CA MET A 53 0.82 -5.74 -7.60
C MET A 53 -0.43 -6.24 -8.35
N ALA A 54 -0.32 -7.38 -9.04
CA ALA A 54 -1.41 -7.92 -9.86
C ALA A 54 -2.47 -8.73 -9.06
N ARG A 55 -2.41 -8.70 -7.72
CA ARG A 55 -3.26 -9.50 -6.81
C ARG A 55 -4.77 -9.34 -7.00
N SER A 56 -5.21 -8.18 -7.47
CA SER A 56 -6.62 -7.91 -7.77
C SER A 56 -7.09 -8.54 -9.09
N ARG A 57 -6.15 -8.93 -9.93
CA ARG A 57 -6.44 -9.62 -11.18
C ARG A 57 -6.65 -11.11 -10.90
N LYS A 58 -7.57 -11.71 -11.65
CA LYS A 58 -7.66 -13.19 -11.74
C LYS A 58 -6.33 -13.71 -12.28
N ALA A 59 -6.14 -15.04 -12.29
CA ALA A 59 -4.90 -15.66 -12.77
C ALA A 59 -4.30 -15.00 -14.02
N LEU A 60 -2.99 -14.74 -14.01
CA LEU A 60 -2.25 -14.12 -15.12
C LEU A 60 -1.67 -15.18 -16.02
N HIS A 61 -1.79 -15.00 -17.34
CA HIS A 61 -1.11 -15.88 -18.29
C HIS A 61 0.41 -15.68 -18.25
N LYS A 62 1.16 -16.76 -18.31
CA LYS A 62 2.63 -16.75 -18.24
C LYS A 62 3.23 -15.74 -19.25
N ASP A 63 2.75 -15.79 -20.51
CA ASP A 63 3.29 -14.92 -21.56
C ASP A 63 3.08 -13.42 -21.24
N GLN A 64 1.96 -13.06 -20.61
CA GLN A 64 1.73 -11.67 -20.15
C GLN A 64 2.72 -11.25 -19.06
N ILE A 65 3.11 -12.19 -18.19
CA ILE A 65 4.09 -11.93 -17.13
C ILE A 65 5.49 -11.81 -17.74
N VAL A 66 5.82 -12.70 -18.67
CA VAL A 66 7.14 -12.71 -19.34
C VAL A 66 7.31 -11.46 -20.18
N ASP A 67 6.30 -11.07 -20.96
CA ASP A 67 6.29 -9.84 -21.77
C ASP A 67 6.55 -8.58 -20.93
N LYS A 68 6.03 -8.53 -19.70
CA LYS A 68 6.20 -7.39 -18.81
C LYS A 68 7.52 -7.34 -18.05
N LEU A 69 8.11 -8.51 -17.77
CA LEU A 69 9.29 -8.59 -16.91
C LEU A 69 10.59 -8.99 -17.63
N TRP A 70 10.51 -9.56 -18.85
CA TRP A 70 11.64 -10.02 -19.67
C TRP A 70 11.54 -9.40 -21.07
N GLU A 71 11.95 -8.15 -21.22
CA GLU A 71 11.77 -7.33 -22.42
C GLU A 71 12.37 -7.94 -23.71
N ASP A 72 13.45 -8.74 -23.61
CA ASP A 72 14.23 -9.20 -24.76
C ASP A 72 14.20 -10.73 -25.01
N ASP A 73 13.64 -11.53 -24.11
CA ASP A 73 13.65 -12.99 -24.26
C ASP A 73 12.33 -13.58 -23.75
N LEU A 74 11.60 -14.23 -24.63
CA LEU A 74 10.51 -15.15 -24.28
C LEU A 74 11.11 -16.38 -23.52
N ASP A 75 11.85 -16.12 -22.44
CA ASP A 75 12.60 -17.13 -21.71
C ASP A 75 11.72 -17.86 -20.71
N ASP A 76 11.11 -18.93 -21.19
CA ASP A 76 10.41 -19.92 -20.36
C ASP A 76 11.26 -20.40 -19.19
N GLN A 77 12.56 -20.50 -19.36
CA GLN A 77 13.49 -21.00 -18.36
C GLN A 77 13.72 -19.94 -17.28
N GLY A 78 13.87 -18.66 -17.65
CA GLY A 78 14.01 -17.54 -16.71
C GLY A 78 12.81 -17.42 -15.78
N PHE A 79 11.59 -17.52 -16.33
CA PHE A 79 10.37 -17.52 -15.53
C PHE A 79 10.32 -18.69 -14.53
N LYS A 80 10.61 -19.92 -14.98
CA LYS A 80 10.62 -21.10 -14.10
C LYS A 80 11.66 -20.99 -12.98
N VAL A 81 12.86 -20.46 -13.30
CA VAL A 81 13.92 -20.24 -12.32
C VAL A 81 13.50 -19.17 -11.30
N ALA A 82 12.91 -18.07 -11.75
CA ALA A 82 12.42 -17.02 -10.87
C ALA A 82 11.30 -17.53 -9.94
N LEU A 83 10.34 -18.27 -10.48
CA LEU A 83 9.25 -18.87 -9.69
C LEU A 83 9.79 -19.91 -8.68
N HIS A 84 10.80 -20.70 -9.08
CA HIS A 84 11.48 -21.63 -8.16
C HIS A 84 12.16 -20.85 -7.01
N GLY A 85 12.82 -19.72 -7.31
CA GLY A 85 13.44 -18.86 -6.31
C GLY A 85 12.42 -18.33 -5.30
N ILE A 86 11.25 -17.86 -5.75
CA ILE A 86 10.16 -17.43 -4.87
C ILE A 86 9.72 -18.59 -3.97
N ASN A 87 9.41 -19.75 -4.54
CA ASN A 87 8.96 -20.90 -3.78
C ASN A 87 9.98 -21.35 -2.73
N LYS A 88 11.27 -21.32 -3.06
CA LYS A 88 12.35 -21.63 -2.12
C LYS A 88 12.45 -20.60 -0.99
N ALA A 89 12.26 -19.32 -1.31
CA ALA A 89 12.29 -18.24 -0.32
C ALA A 89 11.12 -18.31 0.66
N LEU A 90 9.90 -18.54 0.15
CA LEU A 90 8.68 -18.54 0.97
C LEU A 90 8.41 -19.89 1.67
N GLU A 91 8.86 -20.99 1.07
CA GLU A 91 8.65 -22.36 1.57
C GLU A 91 9.97 -23.15 1.58
N PRO A 92 10.97 -22.77 2.41
CA PRO A 92 12.31 -23.39 2.39
C PRO A 92 12.30 -24.89 2.73
N GLU A 93 11.31 -25.34 3.50
CA GLU A 93 11.17 -26.73 3.92
C GLU A 93 10.27 -27.57 2.98
N ARG A 94 9.80 -26.99 1.86
CA ARG A 94 8.91 -27.66 0.92
C ARG A 94 9.64 -28.83 0.24
N LYS A 95 9.02 -30.01 0.29
CA LYS A 95 9.55 -31.20 -0.39
C LYS A 95 9.53 -31.01 -1.91
N SER A 96 10.54 -31.57 -2.58
CA SER A 96 10.57 -31.57 -4.04
C SER A 96 9.30 -32.20 -4.61
N HIS A 97 8.75 -31.58 -5.67
CA HIS A 97 7.51 -31.98 -6.36
C HIS A 97 6.21 -31.85 -5.55
N SER A 98 6.21 -31.30 -4.31
CA SER A 98 4.97 -30.98 -3.64
C SER A 98 4.36 -29.69 -4.20
N GLU A 99 3.03 -29.56 -4.13
CA GLU A 99 2.32 -28.33 -4.49
C GLU A 99 2.76 -27.17 -3.60
N THR A 100 2.79 -25.96 -4.16
CA THR A 100 3.06 -24.74 -3.39
C THR A 100 1.76 -24.21 -2.78
N LYS A 101 1.84 -23.70 -1.57
CA LYS A 101 0.69 -23.11 -0.87
C LYS A 101 0.32 -21.73 -1.39
N PHE A 102 1.30 -21.01 -1.96
CA PHE A 102 1.15 -19.59 -2.31
C PHE A 102 0.87 -19.36 -3.78
N PHE A 103 1.13 -20.33 -4.65
CA PHE A 103 0.85 -20.20 -6.08
C PHE A 103 -0.12 -21.26 -6.56
N GLN A 104 -1.20 -20.82 -7.19
CA GLN A 104 -2.07 -21.69 -7.98
C GLN A 104 -1.68 -21.59 -9.45
N ARG A 105 -1.52 -22.75 -10.08
CA ARG A 105 -1.26 -22.90 -11.51
C ARG A 105 -2.41 -23.66 -12.15
N ILE A 106 -3.02 -23.05 -13.17
CA ILE A 106 -4.03 -23.69 -14.01
C ILE A 106 -3.58 -23.57 -15.46
N GLY A 107 -3.03 -24.65 -16.01
CA GLY A 107 -2.43 -24.63 -17.36
C GLY A 107 -1.25 -23.67 -17.42
N GLN A 108 -1.38 -22.59 -18.20
CA GLN A 108 -0.38 -21.53 -18.37
C GLN A 108 -0.68 -20.29 -17.54
N THR A 109 -1.68 -20.32 -16.68
CA THR A 109 -2.01 -19.20 -15.79
C THR A 109 -1.50 -19.42 -14.38
N TYR A 110 -1.09 -18.32 -13.74
CA TYR A 110 -0.53 -18.30 -12.40
C TYR A 110 -1.25 -17.23 -11.56
N GLN A 111 -1.51 -17.56 -10.31
CA GLN A 111 -2.12 -16.66 -9.34
C GLN A 111 -1.42 -16.80 -8.00
N LEU A 112 -1.12 -15.67 -7.35
CA LEU A 112 -0.65 -15.63 -5.97
C LEU A 112 -1.86 -15.73 -5.03
N ASN A 113 -1.87 -16.74 -4.16
CA ASN A 113 -2.83 -16.83 -3.06
C ASN A 113 -2.30 -16.02 -1.87
N THR A 114 -2.97 -14.93 -1.55
CA THR A 114 -2.60 -14.02 -0.46
C THR A 114 -3.34 -14.32 0.86
N ASP A 115 -4.17 -15.37 0.94
CA ASP A 115 -5.00 -15.65 2.12
C ASP A 115 -4.18 -15.87 3.40
N HIS A 116 -2.96 -16.41 3.25
CA HIS A 116 -2.02 -16.68 4.34
C HIS A 116 -0.81 -15.73 4.37
N ILE A 117 -0.86 -14.68 3.57
CA ILE A 117 0.18 -13.65 3.48
C ILE A 117 -0.39 -12.34 4.02
N TRP A 118 0.25 -11.76 5.01
CA TRP A 118 -0.01 -10.39 5.38
C TRP A 118 0.77 -9.45 4.45
N VAL A 119 0.09 -8.54 3.78
CA VAL A 119 0.69 -7.53 2.90
C VAL A 119 0.19 -6.17 3.34
N ASP A 120 1.10 -5.27 3.68
CA ASP A 120 0.76 -3.94 4.20
C ASP A 120 -0.18 -3.15 3.27
N SER A 121 0.05 -3.16 1.95
CA SER A 121 -0.83 -2.47 1.00
C SER A 121 -2.24 -3.08 0.93
N ILE A 122 -2.39 -4.39 1.11
CA ILE A 122 -3.72 -5.04 1.17
C ILE A 122 -4.44 -4.65 2.46
N ILE A 123 -3.73 -4.65 3.58
CA ILE A 123 -4.30 -4.26 4.87
C ILE A 123 -4.66 -2.79 4.88
N PHE A 124 -3.80 -1.94 4.32
CA PHE A 124 -4.08 -0.52 4.11
C PHE A 124 -5.41 -0.31 3.38
N GLU A 125 -5.62 -0.96 2.23
CA GLU A 125 -6.87 -0.86 1.47
C GLU A 125 -8.09 -1.34 2.26
N GLN A 126 -7.96 -2.43 3.04
CA GLN A 126 -9.04 -2.95 3.86
C GLN A 126 -9.41 -1.98 4.98
N LEU A 127 -8.43 -1.35 5.63
CA LEU A 127 -8.62 -0.35 6.67
C LEU A 127 -9.28 0.92 6.11
N VAL A 128 -8.82 1.41 4.97
CA VAL A 128 -9.44 2.56 4.28
C VAL A 128 -10.89 2.25 3.91
N SER A 129 -11.16 1.06 3.35
CA SER A 129 -12.52 0.64 3.02
C SER A 129 -13.41 0.55 4.26
N LEU A 130 -12.90 0.05 5.38
CA LEU A 130 -13.62 0.01 6.65
C LEU A 130 -13.92 1.42 7.17
N GLY A 131 -12.93 2.31 7.16
CA GLY A 131 -13.09 3.70 7.54
C GLY A 131 -14.16 4.41 6.72
N ASN A 132 -14.12 4.24 5.39
CA ASN A 132 -15.13 4.83 4.48
C ASN A 132 -16.56 4.33 4.76
N LYS A 133 -16.72 3.06 5.08
CA LYS A 133 -18.04 2.49 5.46
C LYS A 133 -18.53 3.03 6.80
N ALA A 134 -17.60 3.31 7.72
CA ALA A 134 -17.93 3.76 9.07
C ALA A 134 -18.15 5.28 9.19
N LEU A 135 -17.82 6.07 8.16
CA LEU A 135 -17.81 7.54 8.19
C LEU A 135 -19.06 8.16 8.81
N ILE A 136 -20.23 7.69 8.44
CA ILE A 136 -21.52 8.28 8.85
C ILE A 136 -22.03 7.65 10.14
N GLU A 137 -22.00 6.32 10.23
CA GLU A 137 -22.64 5.58 11.34
C GLU A 137 -21.74 5.49 12.58
N SER A 138 -20.41 5.53 12.40
CA SER A 138 -19.45 5.36 13.49
C SER A 138 -18.16 6.14 13.23
N PRO A 139 -18.18 7.50 13.31
CA PRO A 139 -17.00 8.31 13.01
C PRO A 139 -15.76 7.97 13.85
N LYS A 140 -15.94 7.52 15.09
CA LYS A 140 -14.81 7.08 15.94
C LYS A 140 -14.10 5.86 15.35
N LEU A 141 -14.88 4.87 14.88
CA LEU A 141 -14.31 3.70 14.21
C LEU A 141 -13.62 4.09 12.88
N ALA A 142 -14.19 5.05 12.15
CA ALA A 142 -13.56 5.57 10.94
C ALA A 142 -12.18 6.18 11.25
N ILE A 143 -12.07 6.99 12.30
CA ILE A 143 -10.80 7.58 12.75
C ILE A 143 -9.79 6.48 13.14
N GLU A 144 -10.22 5.47 13.92
CA GLU A 144 -9.36 4.35 14.30
C GLU A 144 -8.84 3.59 13.07
N ALA A 145 -9.72 3.25 12.12
CA ALA A 145 -9.35 2.54 10.90
C ALA A 145 -8.40 3.37 10.01
N TYR A 146 -8.66 4.66 9.85
CA TYR A 146 -7.78 5.54 9.08
C TYR A 146 -6.42 5.74 9.75
N ARG A 147 -6.37 5.84 11.07
CA ARG A 147 -5.12 5.96 11.82
C ARG A 147 -4.23 4.74 11.59
N GLU A 148 -4.77 3.55 11.74
CA GLU A 148 -4.07 2.30 11.45
C GLU A 148 -3.61 2.22 9.98
N ALA A 149 -4.45 2.67 9.03
CA ALA A 149 -4.09 2.73 7.62
C ALA A 149 -2.90 3.69 7.37
N ILE A 150 -2.95 4.89 7.94
CA ILE A 150 -1.88 5.90 7.81
C ILE A 150 -0.57 5.38 8.41
N GLU A 151 -0.63 4.66 9.54
CA GLU A 151 0.56 4.08 10.16
C GLU A 151 1.22 2.98 9.33
N LEU A 152 0.48 2.28 8.48
CA LEU A 152 1.04 1.29 7.56
C LEU A 152 1.80 1.93 6.38
N HIS A 153 1.43 3.13 5.98
CA HIS A 153 2.00 3.80 4.82
C HIS A 153 3.35 4.46 5.16
N LYS A 154 4.44 3.70 5.05
CA LYS A 154 5.80 4.15 5.37
C LYS A 154 6.51 4.85 4.19
N GLY A 155 5.89 4.91 3.02
CA GLY A 155 6.45 5.55 1.82
C GLY A 155 5.81 5.03 0.54
N VAL A 156 6.40 5.39 -0.60
CA VAL A 156 5.92 5.04 -1.94
C VAL A 156 5.86 3.52 -2.11
N PHE A 157 4.88 3.05 -2.87
CA PHE A 157 4.77 1.63 -3.21
C PHE A 157 5.96 1.17 -4.06
N LEU A 158 6.69 0.13 -3.60
CA LEU A 158 7.85 -0.48 -4.25
C LEU A 158 8.87 0.54 -4.78
N PRO A 159 9.51 1.35 -3.92
CA PRO A 159 10.44 2.40 -4.36
C PRO A 159 11.66 1.84 -5.12
N GLU A 160 12.02 0.58 -4.91
CA GLU A 160 13.09 -0.10 -5.63
C GLU A 160 12.78 -0.32 -7.11
N ARG A 161 11.50 -0.20 -7.50
CA ARG A 161 10.97 -0.36 -8.86
C ARG A 161 10.38 0.93 -9.42
N ILE A 162 10.90 2.09 -9.00
CA ILE A 162 10.34 3.40 -9.36
C ILE A 162 10.36 3.66 -10.88
N TYR A 163 11.30 3.07 -11.60
CA TYR A 163 11.44 3.21 -13.06
C TYR A 163 10.75 2.09 -13.85
N GLU A 164 10.08 1.17 -13.17
CA GLU A 164 9.39 0.05 -13.81
C GLU A 164 7.93 0.45 -14.08
N ASP A 165 7.55 0.61 -15.34
CA ASP A 165 6.22 1.07 -15.76
C ASP A 165 5.08 0.25 -15.17
N TRP A 166 5.29 -1.06 -14.99
CA TRP A 166 4.25 -1.94 -14.44
C TRP A 166 3.84 -1.61 -13.00
N THR A 167 4.60 -0.77 -12.28
CA THR A 167 4.25 -0.32 -10.91
C THR A 167 3.55 1.04 -10.87
N SER A 168 3.57 1.81 -11.96
CA SER A 168 3.19 3.23 -11.97
C SER A 168 1.74 3.44 -11.58
N ASP A 169 0.81 2.73 -12.24
CA ASP A 169 -0.64 2.87 -11.98
C ASP A 169 -0.99 2.51 -10.53
N GLU A 170 -0.41 1.42 -10.00
CA GLU A 170 -0.69 1.00 -8.64
C GLU A 170 -0.08 1.95 -7.61
N ARG A 171 1.09 2.51 -7.90
CA ARG A 171 1.74 3.51 -7.06
C ARG A 171 0.90 4.77 -6.96
N GLU A 172 0.47 5.30 -8.10
CA GLU A 172 -0.41 6.47 -8.17
C GLU A 172 -1.73 6.22 -7.44
N ARG A 173 -2.37 5.09 -7.69
CA ARG A 173 -3.61 4.68 -7.03
C ARG A 173 -3.49 4.64 -5.51
N LEU A 174 -2.42 4.03 -4.98
CA LEU A 174 -2.18 3.93 -3.54
C LEU A 174 -1.84 5.28 -2.93
N GLN A 175 -1.10 6.14 -3.64
CA GLN A 175 -0.79 7.49 -3.20
C GLN A 175 -2.05 8.37 -3.11
N LEU A 176 -2.92 8.35 -4.12
CA LEU A 176 -4.19 9.07 -4.11
C LEU A 176 -5.11 8.56 -2.98
N MET A 177 -5.16 7.24 -2.78
CA MET A 177 -5.91 6.66 -1.68
C MET A 177 -5.37 7.11 -0.31
N PHE A 178 -4.05 7.20 -0.16
CA PHE A 178 -3.42 7.69 1.07
C PHE A 178 -3.74 9.17 1.34
N LEU A 179 -3.61 10.04 0.33
CA LEU A 179 -3.98 11.45 0.42
C LEU A 179 -5.45 11.62 0.82
N SER A 180 -6.35 10.92 0.13
CA SER A 180 -7.79 10.95 0.46
C SER A 180 -8.08 10.47 1.88
N THR A 181 -7.33 9.47 2.37
CA THR A 181 -7.48 8.94 3.74
C THR A 181 -7.06 9.98 4.78
N ILE A 182 -5.92 10.65 4.56
CA ILE A 182 -5.45 11.73 5.44
C ILE A 182 -6.48 12.85 5.51
N ILE A 183 -7.02 13.27 4.38
CA ILE A 183 -8.00 14.35 4.30
C ILE A 183 -9.31 13.97 4.99
N SER A 184 -9.82 12.75 4.75
CA SER A 184 -11.03 12.25 5.42
C SER A 184 -10.86 12.20 6.94
N MET A 185 -9.69 11.78 7.42
CA MET A 185 -9.39 11.78 8.86
C MET A 185 -9.27 13.22 9.41
N ALA A 186 -8.61 14.12 8.67
CA ALA A 186 -8.47 15.52 9.06
C ALA A 186 -9.84 16.21 9.18
N GLU A 187 -10.76 15.92 8.28
CA GLU A 187 -12.13 16.45 8.30
C GLU A 187 -12.92 15.96 9.52
N LEU A 188 -12.84 14.67 9.84
CA LEU A 188 -13.48 14.11 11.05
C LEU A 188 -12.95 14.75 12.34
N LEU A 189 -11.66 15.07 12.38
CA LEU A 189 -10.99 15.64 13.55
C LEU A 189 -11.13 17.17 13.66
N LEU A 190 -11.63 17.83 12.62
CA LEU A 190 -11.64 19.29 12.50
C LEU A 190 -12.23 20.03 13.71
N LYS A 191 -13.28 19.49 14.31
CA LYS A 191 -13.95 20.10 15.47
C LYS A 191 -13.40 19.61 16.80
N GLU A 192 -13.10 18.32 16.90
CA GLU A 192 -12.67 17.69 18.16
C GLU A 192 -11.18 17.88 18.44
N ASN A 193 -10.35 17.79 17.40
CA ASN A 193 -8.89 17.94 17.49
C ASN A 193 -8.32 18.72 16.30
N PRO A 194 -8.55 20.05 16.22
CA PRO A 194 -8.09 20.86 15.10
C PRO A 194 -6.56 20.90 14.95
N ILE A 195 -5.81 20.61 16.01
CA ILE A 195 -4.34 20.54 15.93
C ILE A 195 -3.91 19.33 15.10
N GLU A 196 -4.46 18.17 15.38
CA GLU A 196 -4.17 16.94 14.61
C GLU A 196 -4.67 17.08 13.17
N SER A 197 -5.84 17.69 12.96
CA SER A 197 -6.34 18.01 11.61
C SER A 197 -5.34 18.84 10.81
N ILE A 198 -4.75 19.90 11.41
CA ILE A 198 -3.71 20.72 10.77
C ILE A 198 -2.48 19.88 10.43
N GLN A 199 -2.02 19.02 11.34
CA GLN A 199 -0.86 18.17 11.12
C GLN A 199 -1.07 17.18 9.96
N LEU A 200 -2.25 16.57 9.87
CA LEU A 200 -2.64 15.71 8.77
C LEU A 200 -2.66 16.46 7.43
N CYS A 201 -3.23 17.68 7.40
CA CYS A 201 -3.19 18.50 6.20
C CYS A 201 -1.76 18.87 5.80
N GLN A 202 -0.88 19.18 6.75
CA GLN A 202 0.54 19.43 6.48
C GLN A 202 1.23 18.18 5.90
N GLN A 203 0.90 17.00 6.40
CA GLN A 203 1.41 15.74 5.86
C GLN A 203 0.95 15.52 4.41
N ALA A 204 -0.31 15.81 4.07
CA ALA A 204 -0.81 15.74 2.71
C ALA A 204 -0.05 16.70 1.78
N LEU A 205 0.18 17.95 2.20
CA LEU A 205 0.89 18.96 1.42
C LEU A 205 2.40 18.70 1.23
N LEU A 206 3.00 17.83 2.04
CA LEU A 206 4.35 17.33 1.79
C LEU A 206 4.41 16.32 0.64
N LEU A 207 3.30 15.67 0.32
CA LEU A 207 3.20 14.67 -0.75
C LEU A 207 2.68 15.30 -2.04
N ASP A 208 1.76 16.22 -1.93
CA ASP A 208 1.19 16.98 -3.02
C ASP A 208 0.92 18.41 -2.57
N ILE A 209 1.79 19.32 -3.00
CA ILE A 209 1.73 20.73 -2.60
C ILE A 209 0.48 21.45 -3.14
N ALA A 210 -0.13 20.95 -4.22
CA ALA A 210 -1.32 21.51 -4.85
C ALA A 210 -2.65 20.94 -4.31
N TRP A 211 -2.61 20.09 -3.26
CA TRP A 211 -3.81 19.47 -2.72
C TRP A 211 -4.72 20.47 -2.02
N GLU A 212 -5.67 21.04 -2.76
CA GLU A 212 -6.54 22.14 -2.33
C GLU A 212 -7.34 21.85 -1.04
N ASP A 213 -7.87 20.62 -0.90
CA ASP A 213 -8.63 20.25 0.29
C ASP A 213 -7.81 20.33 1.58
N ALA A 214 -6.51 20.08 1.53
CA ALA A 214 -5.64 20.22 2.68
C ALA A 214 -5.52 21.71 3.11
N TYR A 215 -5.41 22.62 2.16
CA TYR A 215 -5.42 24.07 2.48
C TYR A 215 -6.77 24.51 3.04
N ARG A 216 -7.88 24.07 2.44
CA ARG A 216 -9.23 24.39 2.90
C ARG A 216 -9.44 23.96 4.35
N LEU A 217 -9.15 22.71 4.68
CA LEU A 217 -9.27 22.18 6.03
C LEU A 217 -8.33 22.86 7.02
N GLN A 218 -7.09 23.16 6.61
CA GLN A 218 -6.15 23.92 7.44
C GLN A 218 -6.67 25.32 7.79
N MET A 219 -7.22 26.05 6.81
CA MET A 219 -7.81 27.38 7.04
C MET A 219 -8.98 27.29 8.03
N GLU A 220 -9.86 26.29 7.85
CA GLU A 220 -11.00 26.07 8.73
C GLU A 220 -10.56 25.68 10.15
N ALA A 221 -9.56 24.82 10.29
CA ALA A 221 -9.00 24.45 11.59
C ALA A 221 -8.36 25.64 12.32
N TYR A 222 -7.61 26.51 11.62
CA TYR A 222 -7.05 27.71 12.20
C TYR A 222 -8.16 28.73 12.60
N PHE A 223 -9.19 28.83 11.77
CA PHE A 223 -10.35 29.68 12.09
C PHE A 223 -11.07 29.19 13.34
N ASN A 224 -11.36 27.91 13.46
CA ASN A 224 -12.00 27.28 14.61
C ASN A 224 -11.19 27.46 15.91
N LYS A 225 -9.86 27.57 15.79
CA LYS A 225 -8.95 27.91 16.90
C LYS A 225 -8.87 29.40 17.20
N GLY A 226 -9.59 30.26 16.49
CA GLY A 226 -9.49 31.72 16.62
C GLY A 226 -8.21 32.31 16.02
N ASN A 227 -7.40 31.55 15.30
CA ASN A 227 -6.13 31.99 14.71
C ASN A 227 -6.33 32.49 13.27
N ARG A 228 -7.08 33.60 13.14
CA ARG A 228 -7.35 34.26 11.84
C ARG A 228 -6.09 34.60 11.03
N PRO A 229 -4.99 35.09 11.63
CA PRO A 229 -3.77 35.39 10.88
C PRO A 229 -3.21 34.18 10.17
N MET A 230 -3.20 33.00 10.81
CA MET A 230 -2.73 31.77 10.19
C MET A 230 -3.67 31.25 9.09
N ALA A 231 -4.99 31.40 9.26
CA ALA A 231 -5.95 31.07 8.20
C ALA A 231 -5.71 31.91 6.94
N ILE A 232 -5.48 33.23 7.09
CA ILE A 232 -5.19 34.16 5.98
C ILE A 232 -3.85 33.78 5.32
N LYS A 233 -2.81 33.47 6.11
CA LYS A 233 -1.51 33.08 5.59
C LYS A 233 -1.60 31.77 4.78
N THR A 234 -2.38 30.80 5.26
CA THR A 234 -2.63 29.54 4.55
C THR A 234 -3.30 29.77 3.20
N TYR A 235 -4.29 30.66 3.14
CA TYR A 235 -4.92 31.08 1.89
C TYR A 235 -3.92 31.68 0.89
N GLN A 236 -3.07 32.60 1.35
CA GLN A 236 -2.06 33.24 0.50
C GLN A 236 -1.05 32.23 -0.07
N VAL A 237 -0.67 31.21 0.71
CA VAL A 237 0.21 30.13 0.25
C VAL A 237 -0.51 29.30 -0.81
N CYS A 238 -1.75 28.89 -0.56
CA CYS A 238 -2.57 28.14 -1.51
C CYS A 238 -2.71 28.89 -2.84
N GLU A 239 -3.10 30.19 -2.80
CA GLU A 239 -3.25 31.03 -3.98
C GLU A 239 -1.96 31.13 -4.80
N LYS A 240 -0.81 31.24 -4.11
CA LYS A 240 0.49 31.30 -4.76
C LYS A 240 0.82 29.98 -5.47
N VAL A 241 0.66 28.86 -4.79
CA VAL A 241 0.96 27.52 -5.35
C VAL A 241 0.12 27.26 -6.59
N LEU A 242 -1.20 27.47 -6.51
CA LEU A 242 -2.12 27.22 -7.64
C LEU A 242 -1.96 28.18 -8.83
N LYS A 243 -1.25 29.30 -8.68
CA LYS A 243 -0.90 30.19 -9.80
C LYS A 243 0.41 29.83 -10.48
N GLU A 244 1.26 29.08 -9.79
CA GLU A 244 2.58 28.65 -10.29
C GLU A 244 2.53 27.30 -11.02
N GLU A 245 1.41 26.54 -10.92
CA GLU A 245 1.07 25.36 -11.73
C GLU A 245 0.35 25.74 -13.03
#